data_90853c2d97e91d920d332408fef52084
#
_entry.id   90853c2d97e91d920d332408fef52084
#
_cell.length_a   1.000
_cell.length_b   1.000
_cell.length_c   1.000
_cell.angle_alpha   90.00
_cell.angle_beta   90.00
_cell.angle_gamma   90.00
#
_symmetry.space_group_name_H-M   'P 1'
#
loop_
_entity.id
_entity.type
_entity.pdbx_description
1 polymer ?
#
loop_
_entity_poly.entity_id
_entity_poly.type
_entity_poly.pdbx_seq_one_letter_code
_entity_poly.pdbx_strand_id
1 'polypeptide(L)' 'MDREQVLKLYAWELGACFRHPGKGEVPTTHVWTVRSAAGGTQDIRACEECVIAMEDMRRETTYRRGVEYEPGRVSQA' A
#
# COMPACT_ATOMS: atom_id res chain seq x y z
N MET A 1 3.33 17.04 0.53
CA MET A 1 4.09 16.04 -0.23
C MET A 1 3.27 15.64 -1.45
N ASP A 2 3.84 15.65 -2.63
CA ASP A 2 3.08 15.29 -3.82
C ASP A 2 3.09 13.77 -4.07
N ARG A 3 2.30 13.34 -5.05
CA ARG A 3 2.13 11.92 -5.37
C ARG A 3 3.45 11.24 -5.72
N GLU A 4 4.30 11.87 -6.52
CA GLU A 4 5.57 11.29 -6.92
C GLU A 4 6.52 11.08 -5.74
N GLN A 5 6.54 12.02 -4.82
CA GLN A 5 7.37 11.92 -3.62
C GLN A 5 6.93 10.75 -2.74
N VAL A 6 5.62 10.57 -2.59
CA VAL A 6 5.09 9.45 -1.82
C VAL A 6 5.44 8.12 -2.49
N LEU A 7 5.28 8.01 -3.81
CA LEU A 7 5.55 6.78 -4.54
C LEU A 7 7.03 6.39 -4.49
N LYS A 8 7.94 7.35 -4.40
CA LYS A 8 9.37 7.06 -4.28
C LYS A 8 9.78 6.44 -2.96
N LEU A 9 8.89 6.44 -1.97
CA LEU A 9 9.17 5.83 -0.67
C LEU A 9 8.97 4.31 -0.66
N TYR A 10 8.47 3.75 -1.76
CA TYR A 10 8.19 2.32 -1.90
C TYR A 10 9.04 1.68 -2.98
N ALA A 11 9.26 0.37 -2.84
CA ALA A 11 9.92 -0.43 -3.88
C ALA A 11 8.84 -1.03 -4.78
N TRP A 12 8.93 -0.81 -6.09
CA TRP A 12 7.93 -1.23 -7.05
C TRP A 12 8.40 -2.41 -7.88
N GLU A 13 7.55 -3.42 -8.02
CA GLU A 13 7.78 -4.59 -8.85
C GLU A 13 6.51 -4.91 -9.61
N LEU A 14 6.64 -5.48 -10.79
CA LEU A 14 5.48 -5.92 -11.57
C LEU A 14 4.75 -7.05 -10.83
N GLY A 15 3.44 -6.93 -10.74
CA GLY A 15 2.59 -7.91 -10.07
C GLY A 15 1.13 -7.51 -10.19
N ALA A 16 0.25 -8.32 -9.61
CA ALA A 16 -1.18 -8.07 -9.64
C ALA A 16 -1.60 -7.27 -8.41
N CYS A 17 -2.33 -6.17 -8.64
CA CYS A 17 -2.92 -5.40 -7.55
C CYS A 17 -4.11 -6.17 -6.96
N PHE A 18 -4.19 -6.27 -5.64
CA PHE A 18 -5.24 -7.02 -4.96
C PHE A 18 -6.64 -6.46 -5.22
N ARG A 19 -6.75 -5.17 -5.52
CA ARG A 19 -8.04 -4.52 -5.84
C ARG A 19 -8.33 -4.45 -7.33
N HIS A 20 -7.34 -4.67 -8.16
CA HIS A 20 -7.46 -4.54 -9.62
C HIS A 20 -6.84 -5.74 -10.33
N PRO A 21 -7.25 -6.97 -10.02
CA PRO A 21 -6.61 -8.15 -10.62
C PRO A 21 -6.78 -8.19 -12.15
N GLY A 22 -7.83 -7.56 -12.68
CA GLY A 22 -8.08 -7.51 -14.12
C GLY A 22 -7.10 -6.65 -14.91
N LYS A 23 -6.30 -5.81 -14.25
CA LYS A 23 -5.28 -5.00 -14.93
C LYS A 23 -4.04 -5.82 -15.36
N GLY A 24 -3.90 -7.06 -14.87
CA GLY A 24 -2.73 -7.88 -15.12
C GLY A 24 -1.52 -7.39 -14.35
N GLU A 25 -0.32 -7.55 -14.91
CA GLU A 25 0.91 -7.09 -14.27
C GLU A 25 1.08 -5.59 -14.41
N VAL A 26 1.14 -4.92 -13.26
CA VAL A 26 1.37 -3.48 -13.15
C VAL A 26 2.39 -3.25 -12.02
N PRO A 27 3.02 -2.07 -11.95
CA PRO A 27 3.88 -1.76 -10.81
C PRO A 27 3.08 -1.84 -9.51
N THR A 28 3.57 -2.66 -8.58
CA THR A 28 2.95 -2.86 -7.27
C THR A 28 4.00 -2.86 -6.18
N THR A 29 3.55 -2.63 -4.94
CA THR A 29 4.40 -2.76 -3.77
C THR A 29 3.69 -3.60 -2.72
N HIS A 30 4.47 -4.25 -1.86
CA HIS A 30 3.93 -5.01 -0.73
C HIS A 30 3.23 -4.07 0.25
N VAL A 31 1.98 -4.41 0.61
CA VAL A 31 1.22 -3.63 1.59
C VAL A 31 0.81 -4.45 2.81
N TRP A 32 0.68 -5.77 2.68
CA TRP A 32 0.28 -6.62 3.80
C TRP A 32 0.64 -8.08 3.55
N THR A 33 0.81 -8.83 4.63
CA THR A 33 0.98 -10.28 4.58
C THR A 33 -0.17 -10.93 5.31
N VAL A 34 -0.89 -11.83 4.65
CA VAL A 34 -2.01 -12.57 5.23
C VAL A 34 -1.58 -14.01 5.49
N ARG A 35 -1.93 -14.53 6.65
CA ARG A 35 -1.71 -15.94 6.97
C ARG A 35 -2.97 -16.72 6.64
N SER A 36 -2.82 -17.81 5.88
CA SER A 36 -3.93 -18.70 5.61
C SER A 36 -4.11 -19.71 6.76
N ALA A 37 -5.31 -20.28 6.87
CA ALA A 37 -5.62 -21.32 7.84
C ALA A 37 -4.80 -22.58 7.62
N ALA A 38 -4.30 -22.79 6.41
CA ALA A 38 -3.46 -23.94 6.06
C ALA A 38 -1.99 -23.76 6.44
N GLY A 39 -1.61 -22.65 7.06
CA GLY A 39 -0.25 -22.36 7.50
C GLY A 39 0.63 -21.65 6.50
N GLY A 40 0.14 -21.33 5.31
CA GLY A 40 0.89 -20.53 4.33
C GLY A 40 0.72 -19.03 4.54
N THR A 41 1.55 -18.24 3.87
CA THR A 41 1.41 -16.78 3.86
C THR A 41 1.12 -16.31 2.44
N GLN A 42 0.36 -15.23 2.33
CA GLN A 42 0.06 -14.59 1.05
C GLN A 42 0.49 -13.14 1.10
N ASP A 43 1.28 -12.73 0.12
CA ASP A 43 1.72 -11.35 -0.02
C ASP A 43 0.64 -10.54 -0.72
N ILE A 44 0.14 -9.50 -0.07
CA ILE A 44 -0.85 -8.60 -0.65
C ILE A 44 -0.10 -7.40 -1.22
N ARG A 45 -0.30 -7.17 -2.52
CA ARG A 45 0.38 -6.10 -3.26
C ARG A 45 -0.65 -5.14 -3.84
N ALA A 46 -0.30 -3.86 -3.87
CA ALA A 46 -1.17 -2.79 -4.35
C ALA A 46 -0.49 -1.95 -5.41
N CYS A 47 -1.26 -1.51 -6.41
CA CYS A 47 -0.76 -0.61 -7.45
C CYS A 47 -0.62 0.82 -6.91
N GLU A 48 -0.03 1.70 -7.75
CA GLU A 48 0.23 3.08 -7.35
C GLU A 48 -1.03 3.82 -6.89
N GLU A 49 -2.13 3.68 -7.60
CA GLU A 49 -3.40 4.32 -7.23
C GLU A 49 -3.90 3.86 -5.87
N CYS A 50 -3.81 2.57 -5.61
CA CYS A 50 -4.25 2.00 -4.33
C CYS A 50 -3.35 2.46 -3.18
N VAL A 51 -2.05 2.54 -3.39
CA VAL A 51 -1.11 3.02 -2.37
C VAL A 51 -1.39 4.49 -2.05
N ILE A 52 -1.63 5.33 -3.05
CA ILE A 52 -1.96 6.74 -2.83
C ILE A 52 -3.27 6.85 -2.04
N ALA A 53 -4.28 6.07 -2.37
CA ALA A 53 -5.54 6.07 -1.63
C ALA A 53 -5.34 5.66 -0.16
N MET A 54 -4.52 4.66 0.10
CA MET A 54 -4.19 4.22 1.46
C MET A 54 -3.43 5.30 2.24
N GLU A 55 -2.49 5.98 1.58
CA GLU A 55 -1.75 7.09 2.20
C GLU A 55 -2.69 8.24 2.57
N ASP A 56 -3.64 8.58 1.71
CA ASP A 56 -4.62 9.61 1.99
C ASP A 56 -5.48 9.25 3.20
N MET A 57 -5.92 8.01 3.30
CA MET A 57 -6.68 7.52 4.45
C MET A 57 -5.87 7.59 5.73
N ARG A 58 -4.61 7.19 5.69
CA ARG A 58 -3.71 7.26 6.85
C ARG A 58 -3.49 8.71 7.30
N ARG A 59 -3.27 9.60 6.35
CA ARG A 59 -3.07 11.02 6.64
C ARG A 59 -4.30 11.61 7.34
N GLU A 60 -5.48 11.30 6.86
CA GLU A 60 -6.72 11.75 7.46
C GLU A 60 -6.91 11.19 8.87
N THR A 61 -6.62 9.90 9.07
CA THR A 61 -6.73 9.25 10.36
C THR A 61 -5.77 9.86 11.38
N THR A 62 -4.51 10.09 11.00
CA THR A 62 -3.52 10.70 11.90
C THR A 62 -3.89 12.13 12.24
N TYR A 63 -4.44 12.88 11.30
CA TYR A 63 -4.91 14.23 11.55
C TYR A 63 -6.02 14.25 12.61
N ARG A 64 -6.99 13.33 12.50
CA ARG A 64 -8.08 13.22 13.48
C ARG A 64 -7.59 12.83 14.87
N ARG A 65 -6.55 12.01 14.94
CA ARG A 65 -5.96 11.56 16.21
C ARG A 65 -4.99 12.56 16.82
N GLY A 66 -4.64 13.62 16.11
CA GLY A 66 -3.66 14.60 16.57
C GLY A 66 -2.24 14.07 16.62
N VAL A 67 -1.92 13.02 15.84
CA VAL A 67 -0.57 12.47 15.75
C VAL A 67 0.06 12.86 14.42
N GLU A 68 1.39 12.78 14.35
CA GLU A 68 2.13 13.14 13.15
C GLU A 68 1.97 12.10 12.05
N TYR A 69 1.72 12.56 10.82
CA TYR A 69 1.65 11.70 9.66
C TYR A 69 3.04 11.39 9.12
N GLU A 70 3.35 10.11 8.94
CA GLU A 70 4.58 9.66 8.31
C GLU A 70 4.25 8.92 7.02
N PRO A 71 4.63 9.46 5.85
CA PRO A 71 4.40 8.78 4.57
C PRO A 71 5.34 7.57 4.40
N GLY A 72 4.98 6.66 3.50
CA GLY A 72 5.81 5.50 3.19
C GLY A 72 5.62 4.30 4.11
N ARG A 73 4.57 4.28 4.93
CA ARG A 73 4.36 3.25 5.94
C ARG A 73 3.03 2.50 5.82
N VAL A 74 2.51 2.38 4.63
CA VAL A 74 1.25 1.67 4.40
C VAL A 74 1.34 0.21 4.88
N SER A 75 2.49 -0.43 4.70
CA SER A 75 2.69 -1.82 5.12
C SER A 75 2.95 -2.02 6.61
N GLN A 76 2.98 -0.95 7.38
CA GLN A 76 3.28 -0.97 8.83
C GLN A 76 2.06 -0.54 9.64
N ALA A 77 0.92 -1.04 9.28
CA ALA A 77 -0.32 -0.71 9.97
C ALA A 77 -0.36 -1.32 11.39
#